data_b437f7fc74fa82468c0f792fe7f4ddc4
#
_entry.id   b437f7fc74fa82468c0f792fe7f4ddc4
#
_cell.length_a   1.000
_cell.length_b   1.000
_cell.length_c   1.000
_cell.angle_alpha   90.00
_cell.angle_beta   90.00
_cell.angle_gamma   90.00
#
_symmetry.space_group_name_H-M   'P 1'
#
loop_
_entity.id
_entity.type
_entity.pdbx_description
1 polymer ?
#
loop_
_entity_poly.entity_id
_entity_poly.type
_entity_poly.pdbx_seq_one_letter_code
_entity_poly.pdbx_strand_id
1 'polypeptide(L)'
;KMYKKIQTFSFSNIDTFSTAGLVTRLTTDVTNVQNAFMMLIRIAVRPPLMLTMSIVMCLTISRSLSTVFFVAIVFLGIMIGLLLPRVNKVFTETFNKYDDLNAEVQENVTGVRVVKAYVREEYEKKKFSVAAHNLRNLFEKAEGMMACVGPIMNLAVYGCIVSLSWFGAHQIVGGT
;
A
#
# COMPACT_ATOMS: atom_id res chain seq x y z
N LYS A 1 -13.97 27.55 -8.89
CA LYS A 1 -13.92 28.27 -7.61
C LYS A 1 -12.50 28.69 -7.23
N MET A 2 -11.47 27.82 -7.35
CA MET A 2 -10.07 28.14 -7.01
C MET A 2 -9.52 29.29 -7.85
N TYR A 3 -9.65 29.24 -9.17
CA TYR A 3 -9.20 30.33 -10.08
C TYR A 3 -9.82 31.69 -9.70
N LYS A 4 -11.13 31.72 -9.40
CA LYS A 4 -11.81 32.95 -8.91
C LYS A 4 -11.23 33.46 -7.60
N LYS A 5 -10.79 32.54 -6.70
CA LYS A 5 -10.16 32.91 -5.44
C LYS A 5 -8.78 33.51 -5.63
N ILE A 6 -7.99 32.96 -6.57
CA ILE A 6 -6.66 33.52 -6.89
C ILE A 6 -6.76 34.93 -7.47
N GLN A 7 -7.77 35.22 -8.28
CA GLN A 7 -8.01 36.58 -8.81
C GLN A 7 -8.37 37.60 -7.73
N THR A 8 -8.77 37.15 -6.52
CA THR A 8 -9.03 38.04 -5.38
C THR A 8 -7.81 38.21 -4.46
N PHE A 9 -6.66 37.63 -4.81
CA PHE A 9 -5.44 37.80 -4.04
C PHE A 9 -4.85 39.19 -4.21
N SER A 10 -4.38 39.76 -3.10
CA SER A 10 -3.58 40.98 -3.10
C SER A 10 -2.19 40.73 -3.70
N PHE A 11 -1.53 41.74 -4.21
CA PHE A 11 -0.13 41.67 -4.69
C PHE A 11 0.81 41.04 -3.64
N SER A 12 0.66 41.40 -2.38
CA SER A 12 1.44 40.80 -1.29
C SER A 12 1.25 39.28 -1.15
N ASN A 13 0.05 38.78 -1.44
CA ASN A 13 -0.21 37.32 -1.43
C ASN A 13 0.43 36.62 -2.64
N ILE A 14 0.45 37.30 -3.79
CA ILE A 14 1.05 36.76 -5.02
C ILE A 14 2.56 36.68 -4.89
N ASP A 15 3.19 37.65 -4.22
CA ASP A 15 4.63 37.64 -3.95
C ASP A 15 5.05 36.53 -2.98
N THR A 16 4.16 36.16 -2.05
CA THR A 16 4.39 35.05 -1.11
C THR A 16 4.27 33.68 -1.80
N PHE A 17 3.41 33.56 -2.79
CA PHE A 17 3.22 32.34 -3.58
C PHE A 17 3.83 32.52 -4.97
N SER A 18 4.84 31.73 -5.32
CA SER A 18 5.38 31.75 -6.67
C SER A 18 4.28 31.46 -7.71
N THR A 19 4.29 32.16 -8.84
CA THR A 19 3.33 31.93 -9.94
C THR A 19 3.34 30.47 -10.41
N ALA A 20 4.52 29.85 -10.50
CA ALA A 20 4.67 28.43 -10.82
C ALA A 20 3.99 27.53 -9.77
N GLY A 21 4.11 27.85 -8.48
CA GLY A 21 3.44 27.12 -7.40
C GLY A 21 1.91 27.23 -7.46
N LEU A 22 1.37 28.39 -7.84
CA LEU A 22 -0.08 28.57 -8.02
C LEU A 22 -0.61 27.78 -9.21
N VAL A 23 0.14 27.72 -10.31
CA VAL A 23 -0.21 26.89 -11.48
C VAL A 23 -0.21 25.40 -11.11
N THR A 24 0.82 24.91 -10.41
CA THR A 24 0.90 23.52 -9.94
C THR A 24 -0.29 23.16 -9.05
N ARG A 25 -0.68 24.05 -8.14
CA ARG A 25 -1.86 23.83 -7.27
C ARG A 25 -3.17 23.79 -8.05
N LEU A 26 -3.30 24.61 -9.11
CA LEU A 26 -4.51 24.60 -9.94
C LEU A 26 -4.63 23.40 -10.87
N THR A 27 -3.52 22.78 -11.22
CA THR A 27 -3.45 21.66 -12.18
C THR A 27 -3.16 20.34 -11.47
N THR A 28 -1.92 20.15 -11.03
CA THR A 28 -1.44 18.88 -10.51
C THR A 28 -2.08 18.52 -9.16
N ASP A 29 -2.14 19.46 -8.22
CA ASP A 29 -2.69 19.19 -6.89
C ASP A 29 -4.19 18.91 -6.97
N VAL A 30 -4.94 19.65 -7.80
CA VAL A 30 -6.38 19.38 -8.03
C VAL A 30 -6.58 18.00 -8.63
N THR A 31 -5.76 17.60 -9.60
CA THR A 31 -5.83 16.27 -10.21
C THR A 31 -5.49 15.18 -9.19
N ASN A 32 -4.47 15.39 -8.37
CA ASN A 32 -4.10 14.45 -7.30
C ASN A 32 -5.22 14.29 -6.27
N VAL A 33 -5.83 15.39 -5.83
CA VAL A 33 -6.99 15.35 -4.91
C VAL A 33 -8.18 14.63 -5.56
N GLN A 34 -8.46 14.90 -6.83
CA GLN A 34 -9.52 14.20 -7.58
C GLN A 34 -9.27 12.69 -7.66
N ASN A 35 -8.05 12.29 -8.00
CA ASN A 35 -7.66 10.88 -8.08
C ASN A 35 -7.73 10.20 -6.70
N ALA A 36 -7.24 10.88 -5.65
CA ALA A 36 -7.33 10.39 -4.28
C ALA A 36 -8.77 10.20 -3.84
N PHE A 37 -9.66 11.16 -4.15
CA PHE A 37 -11.08 11.09 -3.82
C PHE A 37 -11.78 9.95 -4.57
N MET A 38 -11.51 9.79 -5.87
CA MET A 38 -12.04 8.67 -6.66
C MET A 38 -11.57 7.31 -6.12
N MET A 39 -10.27 7.22 -5.78
CA MET A 39 -9.71 6.01 -5.20
C MET A 39 -10.33 5.69 -3.84
N LEU A 40 -10.52 6.69 -2.99
CA LEU A 40 -11.13 6.56 -1.68
C LEU A 40 -12.57 6.05 -1.78
N ILE A 41 -13.40 6.63 -2.67
CA ILE A 41 -14.77 6.15 -2.91
C ILE A 41 -14.76 4.70 -3.40
N ARG A 42 -13.88 4.36 -4.35
CA ARG A 42 -13.81 3.01 -4.91
C ARG A 42 -13.43 1.97 -3.86
N ILE A 43 -12.48 2.30 -2.98
CA ILE A 43 -11.97 1.37 -1.96
C ILE A 43 -12.84 1.38 -0.69
N ALA A 44 -13.37 2.52 -0.28
CA ALA A 44 -14.12 2.64 0.97
C ALA A 44 -15.61 2.25 0.83
N VAL A 45 -16.21 2.42 -0.35
CA VAL A 45 -17.65 2.20 -0.55
C VAL A 45 -17.94 0.83 -1.15
N ARG A 46 -17.25 0.47 -2.23
CA ARG A 46 -17.56 -0.76 -2.99
C ARG A 46 -17.33 -2.05 -2.19
N PRO A 47 -16.17 -2.29 -1.55
CA PRO A 47 -15.93 -3.52 -0.83
C PRO A 47 -16.85 -3.76 0.38
N PRO A 48 -17.13 -2.76 1.27
CA PRO A 48 -18.07 -2.96 2.37
C PRO A 48 -19.49 -3.26 1.89
N LEU A 49 -19.95 -2.58 0.83
CA LEU A 49 -21.26 -2.85 0.24
C LEU A 49 -21.36 -4.28 -0.31
N MET A 50 -20.34 -4.72 -1.06
CA MET A 50 -20.27 -6.07 -1.60
C MET A 50 -20.24 -7.11 -0.48
N LEU A 51 -19.48 -6.85 0.57
CA LEU A 51 -19.36 -7.76 1.72
C LEU A 51 -20.69 -7.88 2.47
N THR A 52 -21.36 -6.78 2.77
CA THR A 52 -22.66 -6.78 3.45
C THR A 52 -23.73 -7.49 2.62
N MET A 53 -23.83 -7.19 1.32
CA MET A 53 -24.75 -7.84 0.42
C MET A 53 -24.49 -9.36 0.33
N SER A 54 -23.24 -9.77 0.23
CA SER A 54 -22.86 -11.19 0.19
C SER A 54 -23.22 -11.92 1.47
N ILE A 55 -22.98 -11.31 2.64
CA ILE A 55 -23.37 -11.90 3.93
C ILE A 55 -24.89 -12.05 4.02
N VAL A 56 -25.66 -11.02 3.66
CA VAL A 56 -27.14 -11.09 3.69
C VAL A 56 -27.63 -12.19 2.77
N MET A 57 -27.13 -12.27 1.54
CA MET A 57 -27.51 -13.33 0.59
C MET A 57 -27.16 -14.74 1.09
N CYS A 58 -25.97 -14.92 1.68
CA CYS A 58 -25.59 -16.21 2.25
C CYS A 58 -26.52 -16.64 3.39
N LEU A 59 -26.89 -15.73 4.28
CA LEU A 59 -27.78 -16.02 5.40
C LEU A 59 -29.22 -16.35 4.95
N THR A 60 -29.69 -15.78 3.84
CA THR A 60 -31.01 -16.05 3.28
C THR A 60 -31.08 -17.40 2.56
N ILE A 61 -29.98 -17.86 1.95
CA ILE A 61 -29.94 -19.13 1.20
C ILE A 61 -29.78 -20.31 2.17
N SER A 62 -28.77 -20.30 3.01
CA SER A 62 -28.54 -21.37 3.99
C SER A 62 -27.69 -20.87 5.17
N ARG A 63 -28.28 -20.94 6.36
CA ARG A 63 -27.57 -20.57 7.60
C ARG A 63 -26.40 -21.51 7.89
N SER A 64 -26.57 -22.80 7.59
CA SER A 64 -25.53 -23.80 7.82
C SER A 64 -24.30 -23.57 6.93
N LEU A 65 -24.48 -23.29 5.65
CA LEU A 65 -23.38 -23.01 4.72
C LEU A 65 -22.74 -21.65 4.97
N SER A 66 -23.47 -20.69 5.52
CA SER A 66 -22.93 -19.37 5.88
C SER A 66 -21.84 -19.44 6.95
N THR A 67 -21.84 -20.46 7.80
CA THR A 67 -20.80 -20.67 8.84
C THR A 67 -19.40 -20.80 8.22
N VAL A 68 -19.29 -21.40 7.03
CA VAL A 68 -18.02 -21.57 6.32
C VAL A 68 -17.41 -20.19 5.98
N PHE A 69 -18.25 -19.24 5.53
CA PHE A 69 -17.80 -17.89 5.23
C PHE A 69 -17.37 -17.13 6.48
N PHE A 70 -18.09 -17.27 7.60
CA PHE A 70 -17.71 -16.65 8.84
C PHE A 70 -16.34 -17.15 9.35
N VAL A 71 -16.11 -18.46 9.28
CA VAL A 71 -14.80 -19.04 9.61
C VAL A 71 -13.69 -18.50 8.73
N ALA A 72 -13.94 -18.39 7.42
CA ALA A 72 -12.96 -17.83 6.48
C ALA A 72 -12.67 -16.35 6.74
N ILE A 73 -13.69 -15.54 7.05
CA ILE A 73 -13.50 -14.12 7.38
C ILE A 73 -12.67 -13.97 8.65
N VAL A 74 -12.97 -14.74 9.68
CA VAL A 74 -12.20 -14.73 10.95
C VAL A 74 -10.77 -15.18 10.71
N PHE A 75 -10.57 -16.26 9.95
CA PHE A 75 -9.24 -16.75 9.57
C PHE A 75 -8.42 -15.68 8.85
N LEU A 76 -9.00 -15.05 7.80
CA LEU A 76 -8.35 -13.97 7.06
C LEU A 76 -8.08 -12.76 7.96
N GLY A 77 -9.02 -12.37 8.82
CA GLY A 77 -8.86 -11.27 9.76
C GLY A 77 -7.68 -11.48 10.71
N ILE A 78 -7.56 -12.68 11.26
CA ILE A 78 -6.44 -13.05 12.14
C ILE A 78 -5.12 -13.04 11.37
N MET A 79 -5.07 -13.67 10.20
CA MET A 79 -3.84 -13.74 9.40
C MET A 79 -3.35 -12.37 8.96
N ILE A 80 -4.25 -11.53 8.45
CA ILE A 80 -3.92 -10.16 8.05
C ILE A 80 -3.54 -9.31 9.27
N GLY A 81 -4.29 -9.43 10.37
CA GLY A 81 -4.02 -8.70 11.61
C GLY A 81 -2.65 -9.03 12.22
N LEU A 82 -2.17 -10.27 12.06
CA LEU A 82 -0.83 -10.67 12.49
C LEU A 82 0.27 -10.22 11.51
N LEU A 83 -0.05 -10.16 10.22
CA LEU A 83 0.90 -9.82 9.17
C LEU A 83 1.17 -8.31 9.08
N LEU A 84 0.11 -7.49 9.13
CA LEU A 84 0.18 -6.03 8.95
C LEU A 84 1.18 -5.32 9.88
N PRO A 85 1.20 -5.57 11.20
CA PRO A 85 2.15 -4.87 12.08
C PRO A 85 3.60 -5.28 11.79
N ARG A 86 3.85 -6.54 11.39
CA ARG A 86 5.19 -6.99 11.01
C ARG A 86 5.67 -6.33 9.72
N VAL A 87 4.80 -6.29 8.73
CA VAL A 87 5.06 -5.63 7.43
C VAL A 87 5.33 -4.15 7.66
N ASN A 88 4.48 -3.44 8.39
CA ASN A 88 4.65 -2.01 8.69
C ASN A 88 6.01 -1.72 9.35
N LYS A 89 6.42 -2.54 10.32
CA LYS A 89 7.70 -2.36 11.00
C LYS A 89 8.89 -2.44 10.01
N VAL A 90 8.87 -3.45 9.14
CA VAL A 90 9.96 -3.65 8.17
C VAL A 90 9.94 -2.55 7.10
N PHE A 91 8.77 -2.13 6.63
CA PHE A 91 8.67 -1.01 5.70
C PHE A 91 9.17 0.30 6.29
N THR A 92 8.84 0.62 7.55
CA THR A 92 9.35 1.82 8.23
C THR A 92 10.88 1.80 8.32
N GLU A 93 11.47 0.66 8.68
CA GLU A 93 12.92 0.49 8.72
C GLU A 93 13.54 0.65 7.32
N THR A 94 12.90 0.09 6.30
CA THR A 94 13.33 0.19 4.91
C THR A 94 13.32 1.63 4.41
N PHE A 95 12.26 2.39 4.69
CA PHE A 95 12.17 3.79 4.29
C PHE A 95 13.21 4.66 5.00
N ASN A 96 13.45 4.45 6.28
CA ASN A 96 14.52 5.17 6.99
C ASN A 96 15.89 4.90 6.35
N LYS A 97 16.18 3.65 5.98
CA LYS A 97 17.43 3.29 5.29
C LYS A 97 17.52 3.83 3.87
N TYR A 98 16.39 3.97 3.20
CA TYR A 98 16.29 4.61 1.90
C TYR A 98 16.64 6.10 1.98
N ASP A 99 16.13 6.79 3.01
CA ASP A 99 16.43 8.21 3.24
C ASP A 99 17.91 8.41 3.60
N ASP A 100 18.49 7.52 4.43
CA ASP A 100 19.93 7.53 4.73
C ASP A 100 20.76 7.40 3.44
N LEU A 101 20.40 6.46 2.54
CA LEU A 101 21.09 6.26 1.27
C LEU A 101 20.97 7.49 0.35
N ASN A 102 19.80 8.09 0.27
CA ASN A 102 19.58 9.30 -0.53
C ASN A 102 20.43 10.48 -0.01
N ALA A 103 20.53 10.65 1.30
CA ALA A 103 21.38 11.67 1.91
C ALA A 103 22.86 11.43 1.56
N GLU A 104 23.33 10.18 1.62
CA GLU A 104 24.69 9.79 1.25
C GLU A 104 24.99 10.06 -0.24
N VAL A 105 24.04 9.76 -1.13
CA VAL A 105 24.15 10.08 -2.56
C VAL A 105 24.24 11.58 -2.78
N GLN A 106 23.40 12.36 -2.12
CA GLN A 106 23.41 13.82 -2.23
C GLN A 106 24.72 14.42 -1.72
N GLU A 107 25.25 13.93 -0.60
CA GLU A 107 26.57 14.31 -0.06
C GLU A 107 27.68 14.00 -1.07
N ASN A 108 27.70 12.79 -1.63
CA ASN A 108 28.70 12.36 -2.61
C ASN A 108 28.63 13.18 -3.91
N VAL A 109 27.44 13.50 -4.40
CA VAL A 109 27.29 14.35 -5.60
C VAL A 109 27.78 15.76 -5.33
N THR A 110 27.46 16.32 -4.16
CA THR A 110 27.91 17.66 -3.76
C THR A 110 29.43 17.71 -3.54
N GLY A 111 29.96 16.66 -2.92
CA GLY A 111 31.40 16.53 -2.58
C GLY A 111 32.25 15.87 -3.68
N VAL A 112 31.74 15.62 -4.88
CA VAL A 112 32.42 14.84 -5.93
C VAL A 112 33.82 15.37 -6.29
N ARG A 113 34.01 16.71 -6.23
CA ARG A 113 35.34 17.34 -6.49
C ARG A 113 36.33 16.95 -5.42
N VAL A 114 35.90 16.87 -4.16
CA VAL A 114 36.78 16.49 -3.04
C VAL A 114 37.12 15.00 -3.13
N VAL A 115 36.17 14.14 -3.40
CA VAL A 115 36.38 12.70 -3.58
C VAL A 115 37.41 12.45 -4.68
N LYS A 116 37.29 13.15 -5.83
CA LYS A 116 38.26 13.07 -6.93
C LYS A 116 39.65 13.63 -6.57
N ALA A 117 39.72 14.76 -5.88
CA ALA A 117 40.98 15.36 -5.47
C ALA A 117 41.81 14.45 -4.54
N TYR A 118 41.13 13.67 -3.69
CA TYR A 118 41.76 12.72 -2.77
C TYR A 118 41.82 11.26 -3.30
N VAL A 119 41.42 11.03 -4.56
CA VAL A 119 41.45 9.69 -5.21
C VAL A 119 40.74 8.63 -4.36
N ARG A 120 39.60 9.00 -3.73
CA ARG A 120 38.81 8.10 -2.85
C ARG A 120 37.58 7.48 -3.52
N GLU A 121 37.54 7.47 -4.83
CA GLU A 121 36.38 6.96 -5.62
C GLU A 121 36.06 5.49 -5.29
N GLU A 122 37.05 4.64 -5.14
CA GLU A 122 36.85 3.22 -4.83
C GLU A 122 36.31 3.00 -3.40
N TYR A 123 36.74 3.83 -2.47
CA TYR A 123 36.22 3.79 -1.10
C TYR A 123 34.74 4.17 -1.06
N GLU A 124 34.34 5.26 -1.73
CA GLU A 124 32.96 5.71 -1.79
C GLU A 124 32.06 4.71 -2.55
N LYS A 125 32.55 4.13 -3.66
CA LYS A 125 31.83 3.06 -4.35
C LYS A 125 31.57 1.84 -3.44
N LYS A 126 32.56 1.42 -2.68
CA LYS A 126 32.43 0.29 -1.75
C LYS A 126 31.42 0.61 -0.64
N LYS A 127 31.50 1.80 -0.05
CA LYS A 127 30.59 2.29 0.99
C LYS A 127 29.15 2.28 0.47
N PHE A 128 28.91 2.89 -0.71
CA PHE A 128 27.61 2.91 -1.36
C PHE A 128 27.10 1.49 -1.70
N SER A 129 27.97 0.61 -2.20
CA SER A 129 27.60 -0.77 -2.51
C SER A 129 27.12 -1.55 -1.28
N VAL A 130 27.76 -1.34 -0.13
CA VAL A 130 27.33 -1.97 1.13
C VAL A 130 25.98 -1.41 1.59
N ALA A 131 25.78 -0.10 1.54
CA ALA A 131 24.52 0.53 1.90
C ALA A 131 23.37 0.08 0.98
N ALA A 132 23.62 0.05 -0.32
CA ALA A 132 22.66 -0.42 -1.32
C ALA A 132 22.31 -1.92 -1.14
N HIS A 133 23.29 -2.75 -0.80
CA HIS A 133 23.05 -4.17 -0.53
C HIS A 133 22.21 -4.38 0.75
N ASN A 134 22.48 -3.64 1.79
CA ASN A 134 21.68 -3.68 3.02
C ASN A 134 20.24 -3.23 2.77
N LEU A 135 20.05 -2.16 2.01
CA LEU A 135 18.73 -1.67 1.62
C LEU A 135 17.98 -2.70 0.76
N ARG A 136 18.66 -3.32 -0.21
CA ARG A 136 18.10 -4.40 -1.02
C ARG A 136 17.58 -5.55 -0.15
N ASN A 137 18.36 -6.02 0.81
CA ASN A 137 17.96 -7.12 1.70
C ASN A 137 16.73 -6.76 2.53
N LEU A 138 16.58 -5.50 2.96
CA LEU A 138 15.38 -5.02 3.65
C LEU A 138 14.16 -4.99 2.74
N PHE A 139 14.30 -4.53 1.49
CA PHE A 139 13.23 -4.57 0.50
C PHE A 139 12.81 -6.01 0.17
N GLU A 140 13.77 -6.91 -0.08
CA GLU A 140 13.49 -8.32 -0.34
C GLU A 140 12.71 -8.96 0.83
N LYS A 141 13.06 -8.62 2.06
CA LYS A 141 12.34 -9.08 3.26
C LYS A 141 10.93 -8.49 3.36
N ALA A 142 10.78 -7.19 3.09
CA ALA A 142 9.48 -6.51 3.10
C ALA A 142 8.55 -7.08 2.02
N GLU A 143 9.05 -7.21 0.79
CA GLU A 143 8.31 -7.75 -0.35
C GLU A 143 8.00 -9.24 -0.19
N GLY A 144 8.92 -10.03 0.35
CA GLY A 144 8.68 -11.44 0.67
C GLY A 144 7.52 -11.63 1.64
N MET A 145 7.39 -10.76 2.66
CA MET A 145 6.24 -10.79 3.56
C MET A 145 4.95 -10.38 2.86
N MET A 146 4.97 -9.38 1.98
CA MET A 146 3.80 -8.99 1.19
C MET A 146 3.40 -10.07 0.18
N ALA A 147 4.35 -10.76 -0.42
CA ALA A 147 4.09 -11.86 -1.33
C ALA A 147 3.31 -13.01 -0.69
N CYS A 148 3.42 -13.22 0.63
CA CYS A 148 2.64 -14.22 1.36
C CYS A 148 1.13 -13.93 1.39
N VAL A 149 0.71 -12.68 1.18
CA VAL A 149 -0.72 -12.31 1.17
C VAL A 149 -1.48 -13.05 0.06
N GLY A 150 -0.90 -13.14 -1.13
CA GLY A 150 -1.51 -13.83 -2.28
C GLY A 150 -1.87 -15.29 -1.99
N PRO A 151 -0.92 -16.14 -1.60
CA PRO A 151 -1.18 -17.52 -1.22
C PRO A 151 -2.19 -17.69 -0.09
N ILE A 152 -2.15 -16.83 0.94
CA ILE A 152 -3.12 -16.87 2.06
C ILE A 152 -4.53 -16.59 1.55
N MET A 153 -4.71 -15.55 0.71
CA MET A 153 -6.00 -15.24 0.10
C MET A 153 -6.51 -16.38 -0.78
N ASN A 154 -5.66 -16.95 -1.63
CA ASN A 154 -6.03 -18.08 -2.48
C ASN A 154 -6.41 -19.32 -1.65
N LEU A 155 -5.68 -19.62 -0.59
CA LEU A 155 -6.00 -20.73 0.30
C LEU A 155 -7.37 -20.53 0.97
N ALA A 156 -7.69 -19.34 1.41
CA ALA A 156 -9.00 -19.02 1.97
C ALA A 156 -10.12 -19.19 0.94
N VAL A 157 -9.94 -18.68 -0.28
CA VAL A 157 -10.95 -18.77 -1.36
C VAL A 157 -11.17 -20.22 -1.78
N TYR A 158 -10.10 -20.96 -2.09
CA TYR A 158 -10.22 -22.35 -2.50
C TYR A 158 -10.69 -23.25 -1.36
N GLY A 159 -10.25 -22.97 -0.12
CA GLY A 159 -10.76 -23.64 1.07
C GLY A 159 -12.29 -23.46 1.24
N CYS A 160 -12.79 -22.24 1.01
CA CYS A 160 -14.23 -21.99 1.01
C CYS A 160 -14.95 -22.77 -0.10
N ILE A 161 -14.42 -22.76 -1.32
CA ILE A 161 -15.05 -23.46 -2.47
C ILE A 161 -15.15 -24.96 -2.20
N VAL A 162 -14.05 -25.58 -1.75
CA VAL A 162 -14.01 -27.02 -1.44
C VAL A 162 -14.96 -27.35 -0.28
N SER A 163 -14.93 -26.55 0.79
CA SER A 163 -15.81 -26.78 1.95
C SER A 163 -17.28 -26.63 1.58
N LEU A 164 -17.64 -25.62 0.81
CA LEU A 164 -19.03 -25.41 0.35
C LEU A 164 -19.49 -26.54 -0.57
N SER A 165 -18.62 -26.99 -1.48
CA SER A 165 -18.93 -28.10 -2.37
C SER A 165 -19.16 -29.40 -1.58
N TRP A 166 -18.32 -29.66 -0.60
CA TRP A 166 -18.43 -30.84 0.25
C TRP A 166 -19.69 -30.82 1.12
N PHE A 167 -19.89 -29.75 1.89
CA PHE A 167 -21.05 -29.63 2.77
C PHE A 167 -22.36 -29.50 1.98
N GLY A 168 -22.35 -28.79 0.85
CA GLY A 168 -23.50 -28.66 -0.04
C GLY A 168 -23.92 -30.02 -0.66
N ALA A 169 -22.94 -30.79 -1.14
CA ALA A 169 -23.21 -32.12 -1.66
C ALA A 169 -23.77 -33.05 -0.56
N HIS A 170 -23.22 -32.99 0.64
CA HIS A 170 -23.69 -33.78 1.78
C HIS A 170 -25.14 -33.42 2.20
N GLN A 171 -25.49 -32.13 2.15
CA GLN A 171 -26.83 -31.65 2.44
C GLN A 171 -27.84 -32.11 1.39
N ILE A 172 -27.48 -32.08 0.10
CA ILE A 172 -28.35 -32.53 -1.00
C ILE A 172 -28.61 -34.04 -0.90
N VAL A 173 -27.59 -34.83 -0.63
CA VAL A 173 -27.72 -36.30 -0.50
C VAL A 173 -28.44 -36.66 0.80
N GLY A 174 -28.28 -35.88 1.87
CA GLY A 174 -28.96 -36.10 3.15
C GLY A 174 -30.43 -35.67 3.19
N GLY A 175 -30.95 -35.03 2.14
CA GLY A 175 -32.38 -34.68 2.02
C GLY A 175 -32.87 -33.56 2.92
N THR A 176 -31.96 -32.68 3.38
CA THR A 176 -32.28 -31.49 4.21
C THR A 176 -32.09 -30.19 3.44
#